data_9626740fc3e6fb0e098707369880b189
#
_entry.id   9626740fc3e6fb0e098707369880b189
#
_cell.length_a   1.000
_cell.length_b   1.000
_cell.length_c   1.000
_cell.angle_alpha   90.00
_cell.angle_beta   90.00
_cell.angle_gamma   90.00
#
_symmetry.space_group_name_H-M   'P 1'
#
loop_
_entity.id
_entity.type
_entity.pdbx_description
1 polymer ?
#
loop_
_entity_poly.entity_id
_entity_poly.type
_entity_poly.pdbx_seq_one_letter_code
_entity_poly.pdbx_strand_id
1 'polypeptide(L)'
;MRKLMFFVAALLICHVAQAQYFCTSEGSELHYVNYDEVGQSTSNETITVKNVQREGNTVKASYYDKIVTTKAKNNTSYTLFNWSYDGTATTCTEDLMYGPYIASDSDPARYNEAARLGLLEDKKFKGDNSFTLLNEAQAGTAIPDRHYQLIQNMLKNEITISGASYMGREQVSTTAGKFDCVKISYLKRTKIVLKSTNVRVTEWYAKGIGLVKSETYDMEGVLKAKTMLVKKNIK
;
A
#
# COMPACT_ATOMS: atom_id res chain seq x y z
N MET A 1 32.63 34.19 45.47
CA MET A 1 32.42 34.09 44.03
C MET A 1 31.87 32.71 43.69
N ARG A 2 30.54 32.60 43.49
CA ARG A 2 29.87 31.35 43.16
C ARG A 2 29.80 31.21 41.66
N LYS A 3 30.50 30.19 41.11
CA LYS A 3 30.43 29.85 39.69
C LYS A 3 29.11 29.12 39.41
N LEU A 4 28.21 29.75 38.70
CA LEU A 4 26.97 29.19 38.19
C LEU A 4 27.31 28.31 36.98
N MET A 5 27.24 26.99 37.18
CA MET A 5 27.38 26.02 36.06
C MET A 5 26.01 25.87 35.39
N PHE A 6 25.90 26.45 34.17
CA PHE A 6 24.76 26.18 33.28
C PHE A 6 24.92 24.79 32.69
N PHE A 7 24.08 23.86 33.12
CA PHE A 7 23.85 22.59 32.44
C PHE A 7 22.91 22.87 31.22
N VAL A 8 23.51 22.93 30.04
CA VAL A 8 22.74 22.87 28.80
C VAL A 8 22.38 21.40 28.56
N ALA A 9 21.17 21.00 28.92
CA ALA A 9 20.62 19.72 28.52
C ALA A 9 20.31 19.80 27.02
N ALA A 10 21.21 19.31 26.18
CA ALA A 10 20.93 19.06 24.77
C ALA A 10 19.87 17.95 24.69
N LEU A 11 18.64 18.32 24.41
CA LEU A 11 17.58 17.40 24.00
C LEU A 11 18.01 16.80 22.66
N LEU A 12 18.67 15.65 22.70
CA LEU A 12 18.84 14.76 21.56
C LEU A 12 17.43 14.26 21.20
N ILE A 13 16.77 14.94 20.26
CA ILE A 13 15.60 14.40 19.57
C ILE A 13 16.16 13.25 18.73
N CYS A 14 16.17 12.03 19.29
CA CYS A 14 16.34 10.82 18.53
C CYS A 14 15.19 10.76 17.52
N HIS A 15 15.47 11.16 16.31
CA HIS A 15 14.65 10.78 15.17
C HIS A 15 14.80 9.26 15.07
N VAL A 16 13.84 8.52 15.64
CA VAL A 16 13.74 7.08 15.44
C VAL A 16 13.55 6.91 13.94
N ALA A 17 14.60 6.49 13.25
CA ALA A 17 14.53 6.20 11.83
C ALA A 17 13.41 5.18 11.65
N GLN A 18 12.38 5.55 10.91
CA GLN A 18 11.25 4.67 10.65
C GLN A 18 11.78 3.48 9.85
N ALA A 19 11.72 2.29 10.43
CA ALA A 19 12.25 1.08 9.82
C ALA A 19 11.23 0.41 8.89
N GLN A 20 9.93 0.57 9.21
CA GLN A 20 8.82 -0.03 8.48
C GLN A 20 8.55 0.67 7.13
N TYR A 21 8.06 -0.10 6.15
CA TYR A 21 7.66 0.40 4.83
C TYR A 21 6.19 0.86 4.80
N PHE A 22 5.76 1.64 5.80
CA PHE A 22 4.44 2.25 5.85
C PHE A 22 4.41 3.48 6.76
N CYS A 23 3.44 4.38 6.53
CA CYS A 23 3.23 5.57 7.33
C CYS A 23 2.57 5.22 8.67
N THR A 24 3.08 5.77 9.77
CA THR A 24 2.59 5.50 11.14
C THR A 24 2.21 6.77 11.90
N SER A 25 1.96 7.88 11.21
CA SER A 25 1.41 9.10 11.79
C SER A 25 -0.10 9.14 11.57
N GLU A 26 -0.87 8.97 12.63
CA GLU A 26 -2.35 8.96 12.55
C GLU A 26 -2.91 10.25 11.97
N GLY A 27 -3.91 10.10 11.10
CA GLY A 27 -4.54 11.18 10.37
C GLY A 27 -3.69 11.73 9.22
N SER A 28 -2.52 11.14 8.92
CA SER A 28 -1.78 11.44 7.69
C SER A 28 -2.51 10.91 6.46
N GLU A 29 -2.30 11.60 5.35
CA GLU A 29 -2.88 11.23 4.06
C GLU A 29 -1.80 11.09 2.99
N LEU A 30 -1.90 10.02 2.22
CA LEU A 30 -1.09 9.74 1.04
C LEU A 30 -2.01 9.76 -0.17
N HIS A 31 -1.72 10.63 -1.15
CA HIS A 31 -2.54 10.79 -2.34
C HIS A 31 -1.84 10.22 -3.55
N TYR A 32 -2.52 9.35 -4.26
CA TYR A 32 -2.02 8.69 -5.47
C TYR A 32 -2.86 9.04 -6.69
N VAL A 33 -2.25 8.93 -7.84
CA VAL A 33 -2.93 8.95 -9.14
C VAL A 33 -2.59 7.66 -9.87
N ASN A 34 -3.62 7.01 -10.37
CA ASN A 34 -3.53 5.84 -11.22
C ASN A 34 -3.67 6.25 -12.68
N TYR A 35 -2.82 5.72 -13.54
CA TYR A 35 -2.74 6.04 -14.98
C TYR A 35 -2.90 4.76 -15.80
N ASP A 36 -3.48 4.89 -16.99
CA ASP A 36 -3.51 3.84 -17.99
C ASP A 36 -2.23 3.81 -18.86
N GLU A 37 -2.23 2.95 -19.87
CA GLU A 37 -1.11 2.73 -20.78
C GLU A 37 -0.71 3.95 -21.60
N VAL A 38 -1.63 4.89 -21.83
CA VAL A 38 -1.38 6.13 -22.57
C VAL A 38 -1.12 7.33 -21.64
N GLY A 39 -0.98 7.07 -20.32
CA GLY A 39 -0.68 8.10 -19.33
C GLY A 39 -1.88 8.97 -18.92
N GLN A 40 -3.10 8.57 -19.27
CA GLN A 40 -4.31 9.25 -18.78
C GLN A 40 -4.65 8.80 -17.36
N SER A 41 -5.03 9.75 -16.50
CA SER A 41 -5.51 9.43 -15.16
C SER A 41 -6.81 8.63 -15.23
N THR A 42 -6.84 7.49 -14.53
CA THR A 42 -8.01 6.61 -14.42
C THR A 42 -8.70 6.74 -13.09
N SER A 43 -7.96 7.05 -12.02
CA SER A 43 -8.50 7.29 -10.68
C SER A 43 -7.55 8.10 -9.80
N ASN A 44 -8.12 8.75 -8.80
CA ASN A 44 -7.40 9.32 -7.68
C ASN A 44 -7.67 8.46 -6.45
N GLU A 45 -6.63 8.23 -5.66
CA GLU A 45 -6.67 7.40 -4.46
C GLU A 45 -6.14 8.20 -3.28
N THR A 46 -6.77 8.05 -2.13
CA THR A 46 -6.33 8.68 -0.87
C THR A 46 -6.31 7.64 0.23
N ILE A 47 -5.11 7.35 0.71
CA ILE A 47 -4.89 6.46 1.86
C ILE A 47 -4.74 7.33 3.11
N THR A 48 -5.61 7.10 4.11
CA THR A 48 -5.57 7.78 5.41
C THR A 48 -5.15 6.81 6.50
N VAL A 49 -4.16 7.17 7.30
CA VAL A 49 -3.75 6.43 8.49
C VAL A 49 -4.79 6.62 9.58
N LYS A 50 -5.44 5.53 10.03
CA LYS A 50 -6.56 5.59 10.99
C LYS A 50 -6.17 5.27 12.41
N ASN A 51 -5.41 4.21 12.61
CA ASN A 51 -5.04 3.75 13.94
C ASN A 51 -3.64 3.14 13.89
N VAL A 52 -2.81 3.46 14.85
CA VAL A 52 -1.46 2.93 14.98
C VAL A 52 -1.26 2.38 16.39
N GLN A 53 -0.99 1.10 16.48
CA GLN A 53 -0.69 0.39 17.71
C GLN A 53 0.79 0.07 17.77
N ARG A 54 1.42 0.29 18.92
CA ARG A 54 2.84 0.02 19.16
C ARG A 54 3.00 -0.82 20.41
N GLU A 55 3.71 -1.93 20.27
CA GLU A 55 4.02 -2.82 21.37
C GLU A 55 5.47 -3.30 21.22
N GLY A 56 6.35 -2.77 22.04
CA GLY A 56 7.79 -2.99 21.91
C GLY A 56 8.29 -2.54 20.51
N ASN A 57 8.87 -3.47 19.78
CA ASN A 57 9.34 -3.21 18.40
C ASN A 57 8.27 -3.46 17.33
N THR A 58 7.09 -3.95 17.74
CA THR A 58 6.00 -4.23 16.80
C THR A 58 5.16 -2.97 16.57
N VAL A 59 4.83 -2.71 15.32
CA VAL A 59 3.93 -1.63 14.92
C VAL A 59 2.85 -2.21 14.02
N LYS A 60 1.59 -1.90 14.31
CA LYS A 60 0.44 -2.23 13.46
C LYS A 60 -0.27 -0.93 13.09
N ALA A 61 -0.62 -0.78 11.83
CA ALA A 61 -1.36 0.38 11.36
C ALA A 61 -2.54 -0.03 10.52
N SER A 62 -3.69 0.62 10.76
CA SER A 62 -4.91 0.46 9.96
C SER A 62 -5.08 1.65 9.04
N TYR A 63 -5.47 1.38 7.81
CA TYR A 63 -5.62 2.37 6.75
C TYR A 63 -7.02 2.34 6.19
N TYR A 64 -7.47 3.52 5.82
CA TYR A 64 -8.67 3.74 5.06
C TYR A 64 -8.26 4.25 3.68
N ASP A 65 -8.59 3.50 2.66
CA ASP A 65 -8.33 3.85 1.28
C ASP A 65 -9.62 4.27 0.58
N LYS A 66 -9.57 5.39 -0.12
CA LYS A 66 -10.64 5.94 -0.93
C LYS A 66 -10.15 6.08 -2.37
N ILE A 67 -10.79 5.37 -3.29
CA ILE A 67 -10.51 5.47 -4.72
C ILE A 67 -11.68 6.13 -5.43
N VAL A 68 -11.40 7.19 -6.19
CA VAL A 68 -12.38 7.91 -7.02
C VAL A 68 -11.99 7.75 -8.49
N THR A 69 -12.81 7.04 -9.27
CA THR A 69 -12.55 6.87 -10.71
C THR A 69 -12.84 8.14 -11.49
N THR A 70 -11.97 8.47 -12.46
CA THR A 70 -12.09 9.68 -13.28
C THR A 70 -13.02 9.49 -14.48
N LYS A 71 -13.20 8.26 -14.94
CA LYS A 71 -13.95 7.91 -16.18
C LYS A 71 -15.44 7.67 -15.98
N ALA A 72 -15.89 7.48 -14.74
CA ALA A 72 -17.31 7.25 -14.43
C ALA A 72 -17.78 8.26 -13.40
N LYS A 73 -18.91 8.93 -13.65
CA LYS A 73 -19.47 9.87 -12.69
C LYS A 73 -19.68 9.16 -11.34
N ASN A 74 -18.96 9.60 -10.31
CA ASN A 74 -19.16 9.25 -8.91
C ASN A 74 -18.92 7.78 -8.50
N ASN A 75 -18.06 7.05 -9.20
CA ASN A 75 -17.62 5.75 -8.71
C ASN A 75 -16.54 5.92 -7.67
N THR A 76 -16.93 5.85 -6.41
CA THR A 76 -16.02 5.88 -5.27
C THR A 76 -16.05 4.51 -4.59
N SER A 77 -14.88 3.92 -4.38
CA SER A 77 -14.71 2.70 -3.59
C SER A 77 -13.89 2.98 -2.34
N TYR A 78 -14.13 2.20 -1.31
CA TYR A 78 -13.43 2.29 -0.04
C TYR A 78 -12.91 0.93 0.39
N THR A 79 -11.73 0.91 0.99
CA THR A 79 -11.12 -0.29 1.55
C THR A 79 -10.52 0.00 2.90
N LEU A 80 -10.61 -0.96 3.81
CA LEU A 80 -9.83 -0.99 5.05
C LEU A 80 -8.78 -2.07 4.92
N PHE A 81 -7.53 -1.76 5.29
CA PHE A 81 -6.45 -2.73 5.30
C PHE A 81 -5.49 -2.47 6.47
N ASN A 82 -4.69 -3.46 6.80
CA ASN A 82 -3.75 -3.39 7.91
C ASN A 82 -2.36 -3.81 7.45
N TRP A 83 -1.35 -3.05 7.85
CA TRP A 83 0.04 -3.44 7.70
C TRP A 83 0.67 -3.55 9.07
N SER A 84 1.69 -4.39 9.18
CA SER A 84 2.39 -4.60 10.42
C SER A 84 3.90 -4.65 10.22
N TYR A 85 4.63 -4.35 11.29
CA TYR A 85 6.07 -4.43 11.38
C TYR A 85 6.42 -5.15 12.67
N ASP A 86 7.32 -6.13 12.63
CA ASP A 86 7.69 -6.98 13.77
C ASP A 86 9.07 -6.63 14.38
N GLY A 87 9.70 -5.56 13.93
CA GLY A 87 11.07 -5.18 14.29
C GLY A 87 12.11 -5.55 13.23
N THR A 88 11.78 -6.44 12.30
CA THR A 88 12.68 -6.93 11.23
C THR A 88 12.11 -6.76 9.83
N ALA A 89 10.82 -6.90 9.69
CA ALA A 89 10.14 -6.92 8.41
C ALA A 89 8.76 -6.25 8.46
N THR A 90 8.33 -5.69 7.34
CA THR A 90 6.99 -5.16 7.13
C THR A 90 6.14 -6.20 6.42
N THR A 91 5.00 -6.58 7.00
CA THR A 91 3.99 -7.41 6.35
C THR A 91 2.92 -6.50 5.77
N CYS A 92 2.74 -6.60 4.46
CA CYS A 92 1.78 -5.87 3.65
C CYS A 92 0.67 -6.81 3.21
N THR A 93 -0.57 -6.36 3.18
CA THR A 93 -1.67 -7.10 2.56
C THR A 93 -2.02 -6.51 1.20
N GLU A 94 -2.47 -7.34 0.27
CA GLU A 94 -2.90 -6.89 -1.06
C GLU A 94 -4.37 -6.41 -1.10
N ASP A 95 -4.93 -6.04 0.03
CA ASP A 95 -6.32 -5.57 0.14
C ASP A 95 -6.57 -4.26 -0.60
N LEU A 96 -5.53 -3.53 -0.97
CA LEU A 96 -5.58 -2.26 -1.70
C LEU A 96 -6.34 -2.31 -3.02
N MET A 97 -6.40 -3.47 -3.70
CA MET A 97 -7.01 -3.56 -5.03
C MET A 97 -8.48 -3.98 -5.04
N TYR A 98 -9.06 -4.39 -3.90
CA TYR A 98 -10.33 -5.10 -3.88
C TYR A 98 -11.23 -4.70 -2.72
N GLY A 99 -11.25 -3.42 -2.35
CA GLY A 99 -12.17 -2.89 -1.33
C GLY A 99 -13.64 -3.18 -1.65
N PRO A 100 -14.53 -3.28 -0.67
CA PRO A 100 -15.94 -3.36 -0.95
C PRO A 100 -16.34 -2.15 -1.78
N TYR A 101 -16.97 -2.40 -2.92
CA TYR A 101 -17.51 -1.36 -3.77
C TYR A 101 -18.76 -0.81 -3.10
N ILE A 102 -18.68 0.42 -2.58
CA ILE A 102 -19.87 1.16 -2.19
C ILE A 102 -20.14 2.16 -3.29
N ALA A 103 -21.11 1.83 -4.13
CA ALA A 103 -21.60 2.77 -5.12
C ALA A 103 -22.17 4.01 -4.42
N SER A 104 -21.71 5.16 -4.85
CA SER A 104 -22.41 6.45 -4.88
C SER A 104 -22.55 7.31 -3.64
N ASP A 105 -22.06 7.03 -2.42
CA ASP A 105 -22.15 8.07 -1.41
C ASP A 105 -20.93 8.12 -0.47
N SER A 106 -20.29 9.26 -0.55
CA SER A 106 -18.93 9.57 -0.14
C SER A 106 -18.74 9.85 1.36
N ASP A 107 -19.57 9.25 2.24
CA ASP A 107 -19.46 9.48 3.67
C ASP A 107 -18.73 8.31 4.37
N PRO A 108 -17.49 8.53 4.88
CA PRO A 108 -16.77 7.54 5.69
C PRO A 108 -17.56 7.04 6.91
N ALA A 109 -18.43 7.86 7.48
CA ALA A 109 -19.28 7.45 8.60
C ALA A 109 -20.29 6.38 8.19
N ARG A 110 -20.87 6.50 7.00
CA ARG A 110 -21.80 5.50 6.44
C ARG A 110 -21.09 4.20 6.12
N TYR A 111 -19.84 4.25 5.62
CA TYR A 111 -19.03 3.05 5.42
C TYR A 111 -18.80 2.31 6.74
N ASN A 112 -18.33 3.02 7.75
CA ASN A 112 -18.07 2.45 9.06
C ASN A 112 -19.34 1.87 9.69
N GLU A 113 -20.49 2.52 9.52
CA GLU A 113 -21.77 2.04 10.00
C GLU A 113 -22.22 0.80 9.21
N ALA A 114 -22.10 0.79 7.89
CA ALA A 114 -22.41 -0.38 7.06
C ALA A 114 -21.51 -1.57 7.39
N ALA A 115 -20.21 -1.32 7.65
CA ALA A 115 -19.27 -2.34 8.12
C ALA A 115 -19.69 -2.91 9.48
N ARG A 116 -20.03 -2.03 10.43
CA ARG A 116 -20.50 -2.43 11.77
C ARG A 116 -21.78 -3.24 11.73
N LEU A 117 -22.67 -2.95 10.81
CA LEU A 117 -23.94 -3.66 10.63
C LEU A 117 -23.81 -4.93 9.77
N GLY A 118 -22.61 -5.26 9.26
CA GLY A 118 -22.42 -6.42 8.37
C GLY A 118 -23.09 -6.28 7.01
N LEU A 119 -23.44 -5.06 6.60
CA LEU A 119 -24.09 -4.75 5.33
C LEU A 119 -23.10 -4.60 4.17
N LEU A 120 -21.80 -4.57 4.46
CA LEU A 120 -20.77 -4.60 3.45
C LEU A 120 -20.69 -6.02 2.89
N GLU A 121 -20.65 -6.09 1.57
CA GLU A 121 -20.45 -7.38 0.90
C GLU A 121 -19.21 -8.09 1.44
N ASP A 122 -19.43 -9.30 1.93
CA ASP A 122 -18.38 -10.14 2.52
C ASP A 122 -17.36 -10.49 1.45
N LYS A 123 -16.23 -9.78 1.46
CA LYS A 123 -15.05 -10.26 0.78
C LYS A 123 -14.44 -11.40 1.57
N LYS A 124 -14.36 -12.56 0.94
CA LYS A 124 -13.69 -13.70 1.52
C LYS A 124 -12.37 -13.93 0.81
N PHE A 125 -11.29 -13.84 1.56
CA PHE A 125 -9.98 -14.28 1.11
C PHE A 125 -9.80 -15.74 1.53
N LYS A 126 -9.28 -16.54 0.60
CA LYS A 126 -8.84 -17.89 0.86
C LYS A 126 -7.40 -18.04 0.34
N GLY A 127 -6.49 -18.38 1.22
CA GLY A 127 -5.05 -18.41 0.93
C GLY A 127 -4.33 -17.19 1.51
N ASP A 128 -3.06 -17.00 1.14
CA ASP A 128 -2.20 -15.93 1.66
C ASP A 128 -2.15 -14.76 0.67
N ASN A 129 -2.76 -13.65 1.06
CA ASN A 129 -2.76 -12.39 0.32
C ASN A 129 -1.74 -11.37 0.87
N SER A 130 -0.85 -11.81 1.76
CA SER A 130 0.18 -10.95 2.35
C SER A 130 1.56 -11.17 1.72
N PHE A 131 2.42 -10.18 1.83
CA PHE A 131 3.83 -10.30 1.49
C PHE A 131 4.68 -9.51 2.48
N THR A 132 5.95 -9.87 2.57
CA THR A 132 6.86 -9.31 3.55
C THR A 132 7.99 -8.53 2.88
N LEU A 133 8.18 -7.29 3.32
CA LEU A 133 9.32 -6.45 2.96
C LEU A 133 10.34 -6.45 4.10
N LEU A 134 11.51 -7.03 3.83
CA LEU A 134 12.63 -7.06 4.77
C LEU A 134 13.27 -5.67 4.86
N ASN A 135 13.72 -5.28 6.05
CA ASN A 135 14.43 -4.02 6.26
C ASN A 135 15.73 -3.93 5.46
N GLU A 136 16.42 -5.05 5.40
CA GLU A 136 17.71 -5.20 4.72
C GLU A 136 17.63 -6.39 3.76
N ALA A 137 17.30 -6.12 2.50
CA ALA A 137 17.30 -7.12 1.45
C ALA A 137 18.27 -6.71 0.34
N GLN A 138 19.01 -7.68 -0.15
CA GLN A 138 19.90 -7.50 -1.31
C GLN A 138 19.13 -7.76 -2.62
N ALA A 139 19.60 -7.19 -3.71
CA ALA A 139 19.08 -7.51 -5.03
C ALA A 139 19.20 -9.01 -5.30
N GLY A 140 18.16 -9.63 -5.86
CA GLY A 140 18.06 -11.06 -6.09
C GLY A 140 17.49 -11.85 -4.92
N THR A 141 17.31 -11.25 -3.71
CA THR A 141 16.62 -11.95 -2.61
C THR A 141 15.19 -12.26 -3.03
N ALA A 142 14.80 -13.53 -2.96
CA ALA A 142 13.46 -13.97 -3.32
C ALA A 142 12.43 -13.56 -2.26
N ILE A 143 11.23 -13.23 -2.72
CA ILE A 143 10.02 -13.08 -1.90
C ILE A 143 9.16 -14.32 -2.19
N PRO A 144 8.61 -15.01 -1.18
CA PRO A 144 7.82 -16.22 -1.38
C PRO A 144 6.66 -16.02 -2.36
N ASP A 145 6.44 -17.03 -3.20
CA ASP A 145 5.28 -17.08 -4.08
C ASP A 145 4.00 -17.15 -3.26
N ARG A 146 2.92 -16.56 -3.78
CA ARG A 146 1.63 -16.48 -3.10
C ARG A 146 0.51 -16.93 -4.02
N HIS A 147 -0.47 -17.59 -3.43
CA HIS A 147 -1.71 -17.93 -4.12
C HIS A 147 -2.90 -17.69 -3.21
N TYR A 148 -3.85 -16.89 -3.68
CA TYR A 148 -5.05 -16.61 -2.94
C TYR A 148 -6.26 -16.44 -3.86
N GLN A 149 -7.44 -16.56 -3.27
CA GLN A 149 -8.71 -16.36 -3.94
C GLN A 149 -9.44 -15.21 -3.27
N LEU A 150 -9.93 -14.31 -4.08
CA LEU A 150 -10.89 -13.30 -3.65
C LEU A 150 -12.27 -13.71 -4.14
N ILE A 151 -13.18 -13.92 -3.19
CA ILE A 151 -14.58 -14.26 -3.45
C ILE A 151 -15.41 -13.04 -3.09
N GLN A 152 -16.11 -12.49 -4.09
CA GLN A 152 -17.01 -11.36 -3.93
C GLN A 152 -18.24 -11.59 -4.82
N ASN A 153 -19.45 -11.46 -4.26
CA ASN A 153 -20.71 -11.66 -5.00
C ASN A 153 -20.77 -12.98 -5.81
N MET A 154 -20.33 -14.09 -5.21
CA MET A 154 -20.17 -15.40 -5.85
C MET A 154 -19.14 -15.45 -6.99
N LEU A 155 -18.54 -14.33 -7.39
CA LEU A 155 -17.43 -14.31 -8.31
C LEU A 155 -16.13 -14.67 -7.58
N LYS A 156 -15.40 -15.59 -8.18
CA LYS A 156 -14.13 -16.08 -7.68
C LYS A 156 -13.02 -15.59 -8.57
N ASN A 157 -12.15 -14.78 -7.99
CA ASN A 157 -10.90 -14.34 -8.61
C ASN A 157 -9.75 -15.14 -8.01
N GLU A 158 -8.99 -15.84 -8.83
CA GLU A 158 -7.77 -16.53 -8.42
C GLU A 158 -6.58 -15.66 -8.77
N ILE A 159 -5.75 -15.36 -7.78
CA ILE A 159 -4.54 -14.57 -7.93
C ILE A 159 -3.34 -15.44 -7.58
N THR A 160 -2.36 -15.47 -8.48
CA THR A 160 -1.05 -16.11 -8.25
C THR A 160 0.03 -15.07 -8.46
N ILE A 161 0.89 -14.90 -7.47
CA ILE A 161 2.09 -14.08 -7.52
C ILE A 161 3.28 -15.03 -7.51
N SER A 162 4.15 -14.93 -8.50
CA SER A 162 5.30 -15.81 -8.62
C SER A 162 6.57 -15.08 -9.07
N GLY A 163 7.73 -15.65 -8.74
CA GLY A 163 9.02 -15.11 -9.10
C GLY A 163 9.30 -13.73 -8.50
N ALA A 164 8.68 -13.45 -7.36
CA ALA A 164 8.86 -12.17 -6.68
C ALA A 164 10.27 -12.05 -6.10
N SER A 165 10.92 -10.90 -6.34
CA SER A 165 12.27 -10.67 -5.83
C SER A 165 12.57 -9.18 -5.65
N TYR A 166 13.54 -8.91 -4.79
CA TYR A 166 14.11 -7.58 -4.64
C TYR A 166 15.03 -7.26 -5.82
N MET A 167 14.83 -6.08 -6.40
CA MET A 167 15.62 -5.57 -7.54
C MET A 167 16.70 -4.57 -7.10
N GLY A 168 16.86 -4.37 -5.78
CA GLY A 168 17.77 -3.40 -5.20
C GLY A 168 17.07 -2.14 -4.71
N ARG A 169 17.83 -1.06 -4.57
CA ARG A 169 17.34 0.27 -4.15
C ARG A 169 17.43 1.26 -5.28
N GLU A 170 16.46 2.17 -5.33
CA GLU A 170 16.38 3.20 -6.35
C GLU A 170 15.78 4.49 -5.75
N GLN A 171 16.33 5.64 -6.11
CA GLN A 171 15.72 6.89 -5.76
C GLN A 171 14.60 7.24 -6.74
N VAL A 172 13.38 7.38 -6.22
CA VAL A 172 12.18 7.73 -7.00
C VAL A 172 11.80 9.17 -6.70
N SER A 173 11.65 9.98 -7.75
CA SER A 173 11.16 11.35 -7.67
C SER A 173 9.72 11.44 -8.14
N THR A 174 8.87 12.05 -7.32
CA THR A 174 7.47 12.34 -7.64
C THR A 174 7.15 13.79 -7.25
N THR A 175 5.93 14.25 -7.51
CA THR A 175 5.48 15.58 -7.01
C THR A 175 5.36 15.64 -5.49
N ALA A 176 5.28 14.47 -4.81
CA ALA A 176 5.28 14.37 -3.35
C ALA A 176 6.69 14.48 -2.73
N GLY A 177 7.75 14.41 -3.54
CA GLY A 177 9.15 14.51 -3.10
C GLY A 177 10.06 13.45 -3.74
N LYS A 178 11.25 13.31 -3.15
CA LYS A 178 12.24 12.28 -3.49
C LYS A 178 12.28 11.23 -2.40
N PHE A 179 12.33 9.96 -2.80
CA PHE A 179 12.21 8.81 -1.89
C PHE A 179 13.29 7.78 -2.22
N ASP A 180 13.98 7.32 -1.20
CA ASP A 180 14.84 6.15 -1.27
C ASP A 180 13.96 4.89 -1.15
N CYS A 181 13.80 4.16 -2.24
CA CYS A 181 12.88 3.04 -2.32
C CYS A 181 13.62 1.71 -2.42
N VAL A 182 13.10 0.68 -1.76
CA VAL A 182 13.32 -0.69 -2.17
C VAL A 182 12.44 -0.98 -3.38
N LYS A 183 13.00 -1.65 -4.37
CA LYS A 183 12.32 -2.05 -5.60
C LYS A 183 12.10 -3.55 -5.61
N ILE A 184 10.88 -3.98 -5.85
CA ILE A 184 10.52 -5.39 -6.03
C ILE A 184 9.86 -5.60 -7.40
N SER A 185 9.97 -6.80 -7.95
CA SER A 185 9.27 -7.17 -9.18
C SER A 185 8.77 -8.60 -9.09
N TYR A 186 7.61 -8.87 -9.73
CA TYR A 186 6.97 -10.18 -9.72
C TYR A 186 6.06 -10.37 -10.94
N LEU A 187 5.69 -11.63 -11.19
CA LEU A 187 4.63 -11.98 -12.13
C LEU A 187 3.31 -12.14 -11.38
N LYS A 188 2.27 -11.49 -11.87
CA LYS A 188 0.90 -11.61 -11.35
C LYS A 188 0.00 -12.22 -12.40
N ARG A 189 -0.57 -13.38 -12.05
CA ARG A 189 -1.64 -14.02 -12.82
C ARG A 189 -2.95 -13.82 -12.12
N THR A 190 -3.92 -13.24 -12.81
CA THR A 190 -5.30 -13.11 -12.33
C THR A 190 -6.19 -13.95 -13.21
N LYS A 191 -6.99 -14.85 -12.60
CA LYS A 191 -7.99 -15.65 -13.32
C LYS A 191 -9.36 -15.32 -12.77
N ILE A 192 -10.23 -14.87 -13.66
CA ILE A 192 -11.65 -14.54 -13.39
C ILE A 192 -12.49 -15.44 -14.28
N VAL A 193 -13.20 -16.40 -13.69
CA VAL A 193 -13.96 -17.41 -14.40
C VAL A 193 -13.08 -18.14 -15.43
N LEU A 194 -13.25 -17.88 -16.72
CA LEU A 194 -12.50 -18.51 -17.82
C LEU A 194 -11.38 -17.62 -18.39
N LYS A 195 -11.32 -16.34 -18.00
CA LYS A 195 -10.31 -15.40 -18.49
C LYS A 195 -9.11 -15.34 -17.55
N SER A 196 -7.92 -15.50 -18.09
CA SER A 196 -6.66 -15.30 -17.37
C SER A 196 -5.89 -14.13 -17.97
N THR A 197 -5.29 -13.33 -17.08
CA THR A 197 -4.40 -12.24 -17.45
C THR A 197 -3.07 -12.44 -16.71
N ASN A 198 -1.95 -12.33 -17.43
CA ASN A 198 -0.62 -12.37 -16.86
C ASN A 198 0.03 -10.99 -17.08
N VAL A 199 0.62 -10.46 -16.02
CA VAL A 199 1.33 -9.17 -16.07
C VAL A 199 2.59 -9.26 -15.22
N ARG A 200 3.58 -8.42 -15.54
CA ARG A 200 4.71 -8.14 -14.67
C ARG A 200 4.44 -6.86 -13.91
N VAL A 201 4.61 -6.92 -12.60
CA VAL A 201 4.45 -5.75 -11.72
C VAL A 201 5.81 -5.38 -11.13
N THR A 202 6.09 -4.10 -11.04
CA THR A 202 7.26 -3.55 -10.37
C THR A 202 6.79 -2.46 -9.42
N GLU A 203 7.24 -2.53 -8.17
CA GLU A 203 6.81 -1.63 -7.10
C GLU A 203 8.00 -1.05 -6.34
N TRP A 204 7.85 0.17 -5.87
CA TRP A 204 8.84 0.93 -5.11
C TRP A 204 8.25 1.36 -3.78
N TYR A 205 8.85 0.90 -2.70
CA TYR A 205 8.42 1.17 -1.33
C TYR A 205 9.46 1.97 -0.58
N ALA A 206 9.04 3.05 0.09
CA ALA A 206 9.90 3.88 0.94
C ALA A 206 9.58 3.68 2.42
N LYS A 207 10.62 3.64 3.25
CA LYS A 207 10.47 3.58 4.71
C LYS A 207 9.67 4.78 5.23
N GLY A 208 8.74 4.52 6.15
CA GLY A 208 7.87 5.53 6.74
C GLY A 208 6.77 6.09 5.84
N ILE A 209 6.70 5.62 4.59
CA ILE A 209 5.71 6.06 3.60
C ILE A 209 4.86 4.88 3.13
N GLY A 210 5.46 3.85 2.58
CA GLY A 210 4.81 2.75 1.89
C GLY A 210 5.08 2.78 0.40
N LEU A 211 4.09 2.42 -0.40
CA LEU A 211 4.18 2.45 -1.85
C LEU A 211 4.39 3.89 -2.34
N VAL A 212 5.39 4.09 -3.19
CA VAL A 212 5.68 5.36 -3.86
C VAL A 212 5.30 5.32 -5.31
N LYS A 213 5.53 4.17 -5.95
CA LYS A 213 5.27 3.96 -7.37
C LYS A 213 4.99 2.48 -7.62
N SER A 214 4.07 2.19 -8.55
CA SER A 214 3.84 0.87 -9.13
C SER A 214 3.74 0.97 -10.64
N GLU A 215 4.29 0.01 -11.36
CA GLU A 215 4.16 -0.12 -12.82
C GLU A 215 3.76 -1.55 -13.16
N THR A 216 2.76 -1.67 -14.03
CA THR A 216 2.25 -2.96 -14.53
C THR A 216 2.51 -3.04 -16.03
N TYR A 217 3.16 -4.11 -16.44
CA TYR A 217 3.51 -4.39 -17.84
C TYR A 217 2.83 -5.68 -18.30
N ASP A 218 2.47 -5.75 -19.58
CA ASP A 218 2.11 -7.03 -20.17
C ASP A 218 3.35 -7.94 -20.34
N MET A 219 3.15 -9.12 -20.92
CA MET A 219 4.24 -10.08 -21.10
C MET A 219 5.20 -9.70 -22.25
N GLU A 220 4.79 -8.77 -23.10
CA GLU A 220 5.59 -8.16 -24.17
C GLU A 220 6.42 -6.96 -23.67
N GLY A 221 6.21 -6.54 -22.40
CA GLY A 221 6.93 -5.43 -21.78
C GLY A 221 6.30 -4.05 -22.03
N VAL A 222 5.07 -4.00 -22.52
CA VAL A 222 4.33 -2.75 -22.72
C VAL A 222 3.68 -2.33 -21.42
N LEU A 223 3.88 -1.07 -21.02
CA LEU A 223 3.25 -0.49 -19.83
C LEU A 223 1.73 -0.46 -19.99
N LYS A 224 1.01 -1.03 -19.03
CA LYS A 224 -0.46 -1.09 -18.99
C LYS A 224 -1.09 -0.21 -17.92
N ALA A 225 -0.39 -0.03 -16.82
CA ALA A 225 -0.86 0.83 -15.73
C ALA A 225 0.32 1.36 -14.91
N LYS A 226 0.11 2.50 -14.29
CA LYS A 226 1.06 3.11 -13.36
C LYS A 226 0.32 3.77 -12.21
N THR A 227 0.81 3.58 -11.00
CA THR A 227 0.37 4.30 -9.79
C THR A 227 1.52 5.16 -9.28
N MET A 228 1.25 6.39 -8.89
CA MET A 228 2.26 7.28 -8.31
C MET A 228 1.73 8.03 -7.10
N LEU A 229 2.52 8.08 -6.03
CA LEU A 229 2.32 9.00 -4.92
C LEU A 229 2.58 10.43 -5.40
N VAL A 230 1.54 11.27 -5.39
CA VAL A 230 1.63 12.65 -5.93
C VAL A 230 1.63 13.72 -4.86
N LYS A 231 1.12 13.41 -3.65
CA LYS A 231 1.09 14.32 -2.51
C LYS A 231 1.07 13.53 -1.21
N LYS A 232 1.69 14.06 -0.17
CA LYS A 232 1.62 13.53 1.21
C LYS A 232 1.37 14.66 2.19
N ASN A 233 0.47 14.43 3.13
CA ASN A 233 0.18 15.30 4.27
C ASN A 233 0.50 14.50 5.53
N ILE A 234 1.73 14.60 6.02
CA ILE A 234 2.17 13.91 7.23
C ILE A 234 1.90 14.81 8.43
N LYS A 235 1.20 14.29 9.44
CA LYS A 235 0.90 14.98 10.70
C LYS A 235 2.00 14.79 11.75
#